data_2ea7f89195e0ac6923bb92e8b2884811
#
_entry.id   2ea7f89195e0ac6923bb92e8b2884811
#
_cell.length_a   1.000
_cell.length_b   1.000
_cell.length_c   1.000
_cell.angle_alpha   90.00
_cell.angle_beta   90.00
_cell.angle_gamma   90.00
#
_symmetry.space_group_name_H-M   'P 1'
#
loop_
_entity.id
_entity.type
_entity.pdbx_description
1 polymer ?
#
loop_
_entity_poly.entity_id
_entity_poly.type
_entity_poly.pdbx_seq_one_letter_code
_entity_poly.pdbx_strand_id
1 'polypeptide(L)'
;MKEEQLLKPGERINQLFSTDIKIIQNREVFSYSVDSVLLSRFPRFPKRGLIVDFCAGNGAVGLFASSRTQARIISVEIQERLADMAERSVQLNGLEEQMQVICDDLKNMPAHIQGSKVDMILCNPPYFKVDPHSNLNESEHYLLARHEITTNLKEICSSAQSILKSNGRLAMVHRPDRLLDILDMLQRHNLAPKRLQFVYPKREKEANMLLIEAIKDGSTSGFKVLPPLIVHNDDGSYTPEIQEIYYGS
;
A
#
# COMPACT_ATOMS: atom_id res chain seq x y z
N MET A 1 -17.26 22.30 0.54
CA MET A 1 -17.90 21.52 1.63
C MET A 1 -17.07 21.71 2.88
N LYS A 2 -17.67 21.89 4.08
CA LYS A 2 -16.85 22.00 5.32
C LYS A 2 -16.29 20.61 5.62
N GLU A 3 -15.00 20.53 5.95
CA GLU A 3 -14.28 19.27 6.25
C GLU A 3 -15.01 18.39 7.29
N GLU A 4 -15.61 19.03 8.30
CA GLU A 4 -16.38 18.37 9.36
C GLU A 4 -17.62 17.61 8.84
N GLN A 5 -18.16 17.96 7.68
CA GLN A 5 -19.32 17.27 7.08
C GLN A 5 -18.96 15.92 6.46
N LEU A 6 -17.67 15.66 6.25
CA LEU A 6 -17.15 14.41 5.74
C LEU A 6 -16.81 13.40 6.85
N LEU A 7 -16.86 13.79 8.11
CA LEU A 7 -16.50 12.92 9.24
C LEU A 7 -17.74 12.21 9.80
N LYS A 8 -17.56 10.92 10.11
CA LYS A 8 -18.50 10.09 10.88
C LYS A 8 -18.03 9.99 12.35
N PRO A 9 -18.90 9.55 13.28
CA PRO A 9 -18.53 9.39 14.69
C PRO A 9 -17.23 8.57 14.89
N GLY A 10 -16.32 9.06 15.73
CA GLY A 10 -15.04 8.42 16.03
C GLY A 10 -13.94 8.66 14.99
N GLU A 11 -14.25 9.36 13.90
CA GLU A 11 -13.27 9.69 12.85
C GLU A 11 -12.57 11.02 13.11
N ARG A 12 -11.37 11.15 12.56
CA ARG A 12 -10.57 12.36 12.58
C ARG A 12 -9.82 12.54 11.27
N ILE A 13 -9.47 13.77 10.95
CA ILE A 13 -8.58 14.09 9.83
C ILE A 13 -7.13 14.09 10.34
N ASN A 14 -6.27 13.39 9.64
CA ASN A 14 -4.82 13.49 9.76
C ASN A 14 -4.25 14.02 8.45
N GLN A 15 -3.03 14.53 8.47
CA GLN A 15 -2.36 15.11 7.31
C GLN A 15 -0.93 14.59 7.20
N LEU A 16 -0.50 14.31 5.97
CA LEU A 16 0.92 14.10 5.65
C LEU A 16 1.50 15.45 5.22
N PHE A 17 2.22 16.09 6.12
CA PHE A 17 2.65 17.49 5.94
C PHE A 17 3.54 17.72 4.72
N SER A 18 4.32 16.71 4.30
CA SER A 18 5.17 16.82 3.10
C SER A 18 4.40 16.95 1.78
N THR A 19 3.07 16.69 1.77
CA THR A 19 2.25 16.67 0.56
C THR A 19 0.94 17.44 0.70
N ASP A 20 0.63 17.97 1.88
CA ASP A 20 -0.67 18.58 2.25
C ASP A 20 -1.87 17.63 2.09
N ILE A 21 -1.65 16.36 1.83
CA ILE A 21 -2.72 15.37 1.69
C ILE A 21 -3.32 15.05 3.06
N LYS A 22 -4.65 15.18 3.13
CA LYS A 22 -5.47 14.87 4.29
C LYS A 22 -6.09 13.48 4.14
N ILE A 23 -6.24 12.78 5.27
CA ILE A 23 -6.81 11.44 5.30
C ILE A 23 -7.73 11.26 6.50
N ILE A 24 -8.89 10.67 6.27
CA ILE A 24 -9.84 10.31 7.33
C ILE A 24 -9.37 9.00 7.99
N GLN A 25 -9.31 9.01 9.30
CA GLN A 25 -8.88 7.87 10.12
C GLN A 25 -9.84 7.62 11.28
N ASN A 26 -9.90 6.35 11.69
CA ASN A 26 -10.61 5.94 12.90
C ASN A 26 -9.71 4.96 13.68
N ARG A 27 -9.47 5.25 14.97
CA ARG A 27 -8.59 4.42 15.83
C ARG A 27 -9.12 3.01 16.07
N GLU A 28 -10.43 2.85 16.02
CA GLU A 28 -11.08 1.56 16.27
C GLU A 28 -11.03 0.62 15.07
N VAL A 29 -10.81 1.17 13.85
CA VAL A 29 -10.83 0.38 12.61
C VAL A 29 -9.46 0.29 12.00
N PHE A 30 -8.89 1.41 11.58
CA PHE A 30 -7.59 1.47 10.93
C PHE A 30 -6.99 2.86 10.99
N SER A 31 -5.69 2.92 11.22
CA SER A 31 -4.88 4.14 11.05
C SER A 31 -3.69 3.80 10.17
N TYR A 32 -3.37 4.66 9.19
CA TYR A 32 -2.18 4.43 8.37
C TYR A 32 -0.92 4.44 9.23
N SER A 33 0.06 3.69 8.83
CA SER A 33 1.34 3.55 9.50
C SER A 33 2.50 3.93 8.57
N VAL A 34 3.71 3.84 9.07
CA VAL A 34 4.95 4.16 8.34
C VAL A 34 5.05 3.41 7.01
N ASP A 35 4.59 2.15 6.96
CA ASP A 35 4.59 1.31 5.77
C ASP A 35 3.83 1.92 4.58
N SER A 36 2.63 2.48 4.82
CA SER A 36 1.85 3.16 3.78
C SER A 36 2.59 4.38 3.20
N VAL A 37 3.21 5.16 4.08
CA VAL A 37 4.00 6.33 3.68
C VAL A 37 5.24 5.91 2.88
N LEU A 38 5.96 4.90 3.35
CA LEU A 38 7.16 4.41 2.67
C LEU A 38 6.83 3.77 1.32
N LEU A 39 5.75 2.97 1.23
CA LEU A 39 5.32 2.39 -0.03
C LEU A 39 4.93 3.48 -1.04
N SER A 40 4.27 4.55 -0.62
CA SER A 40 3.93 5.68 -1.50
C SER A 40 5.15 6.47 -2.00
N ARG A 41 6.34 6.21 -1.47
CA ARG A 41 7.59 6.86 -1.84
C ARG A 41 8.58 5.94 -2.55
N PHE A 42 8.53 4.65 -2.31
CA PHE A 42 9.49 3.66 -2.77
C PHE A 42 9.56 3.50 -4.30
N PRO A 43 8.43 3.33 -5.05
CA PRO A 43 8.51 3.10 -6.49
C PRO A 43 8.77 4.38 -7.27
N ARG A 44 9.27 4.19 -8.49
CA ARG A 44 9.32 5.27 -9.49
C ARG A 44 7.99 5.31 -10.21
N PHE A 45 7.16 6.28 -9.88
CA PHE A 45 5.82 6.42 -10.46
C PHE A 45 5.86 6.74 -11.96
N PRO A 46 4.93 6.18 -12.75
CA PRO A 46 4.70 6.64 -14.12
C PRO A 46 4.16 8.08 -14.07
N LYS A 47 4.57 8.93 -15.00
CA LYS A 47 4.05 10.31 -15.08
C LYS A 47 2.55 10.35 -15.40
N ARG A 48 2.07 9.42 -16.22
CA ARG A 48 0.68 9.24 -16.67
C ARG A 48 0.37 7.76 -16.78
N GLY A 49 -0.89 7.41 -16.95
CA GLY A 49 -1.36 6.03 -17.09
C GLY A 49 -2.29 5.62 -15.95
N LEU A 50 -2.25 4.34 -15.56
CA LEU A 50 -3.12 3.79 -14.55
C LEU A 50 -2.33 3.09 -13.45
N ILE A 51 -2.62 3.48 -12.21
CA ILE A 51 -2.09 2.84 -10.99
C ILE A 51 -3.27 2.19 -10.28
N VAL A 52 -3.06 1.01 -9.72
CA VAL A 52 -4.04 0.35 -8.85
C VAL A 52 -3.40 0.13 -7.47
N ASP A 53 -4.11 0.52 -6.42
CA ASP A 53 -3.71 0.33 -5.03
C ASP A 53 -4.53 -0.82 -4.45
N PHE A 54 -3.91 -1.99 -4.28
CA PHE A 54 -4.51 -3.19 -3.72
C PHE A 54 -4.48 -3.17 -2.20
N CYS A 55 -5.54 -3.64 -1.57
CA CYS A 55 -5.70 -3.63 -0.11
C CYS A 55 -5.57 -2.21 0.44
N ALA A 56 -6.27 -1.27 -0.19
CA ALA A 56 -6.06 0.16 -0.01
C ALA A 56 -6.38 0.65 1.41
N GLY A 57 -7.15 -0.11 2.19
CA GLY A 57 -7.61 0.34 3.51
C GLY A 57 -8.39 1.65 3.39
N ASN A 58 -8.03 2.63 4.19
CA ASN A 58 -8.59 3.99 4.09
C ASN A 58 -7.98 4.85 2.97
N GLY A 59 -7.30 4.23 2.00
CA GLY A 59 -6.76 4.87 0.81
C GLY A 59 -5.38 5.53 0.99
N ALA A 60 -4.68 5.26 2.09
CA ALA A 60 -3.46 5.97 2.45
C ALA A 60 -2.37 5.93 1.37
N VAL A 61 -2.08 4.75 0.80
CA VAL A 61 -1.01 4.60 -0.19
C VAL A 61 -1.35 5.37 -1.47
N GLY A 62 -2.56 5.17 -2.01
CA GLY A 62 -3.04 5.87 -3.20
C GLY A 62 -3.08 7.39 -3.03
N LEU A 63 -3.62 7.88 -1.90
CA LEU A 63 -3.68 9.29 -1.57
C LEU A 63 -2.29 9.93 -1.52
N PHE A 64 -1.34 9.33 -0.79
CA PHE A 64 0.02 9.88 -0.70
C PHE A 64 0.79 9.77 -2.02
N ALA A 65 0.49 8.76 -2.84
CA ALA A 65 1.06 8.62 -4.17
C ALA A 65 0.52 9.67 -5.16
N SER A 66 -0.71 10.17 -5.00
CA SER A 66 -1.36 11.11 -5.93
C SER A 66 -0.55 12.39 -6.16
N SER A 67 0.14 12.89 -5.12
CA SER A 67 1.01 14.06 -5.22
C SER A 67 2.27 13.85 -6.08
N ARG A 68 2.60 12.60 -6.43
CA ARG A 68 3.83 12.21 -7.13
C ARG A 68 3.63 11.85 -8.60
N THR A 69 2.39 11.84 -9.06
CA THR A 69 2.04 11.41 -10.41
C THR A 69 0.79 12.12 -10.94
N GLN A 70 0.65 12.20 -12.24
CA GLN A 70 -0.60 12.57 -12.91
C GLN A 70 -1.36 11.34 -13.44
N ALA A 71 -0.92 10.13 -13.10
CA ALA A 71 -1.64 8.90 -13.44
C ALA A 71 -2.97 8.84 -12.69
N ARG A 72 -3.97 8.20 -13.30
CA ARG A 72 -5.20 7.83 -12.58
C ARG A 72 -4.88 6.75 -11.56
N ILE A 73 -5.54 6.81 -10.41
CA ILE A 73 -5.36 5.85 -9.32
C ILE A 73 -6.71 5.18 -9.03
N ILE A 74 -6.72 3.86 -8.96
CA ILE A 74 -7.87 3.08 -8.50
C ILE A 74 -7.46 2.39 -7.21
N SER A 75 -8.07 2.77 -6.09
CA SER A 75 -7.89 2.10 -4.80
C SER A 75 -8.96 1.02 -4.63
N VAL A 76 -8.53 -0.20 -4.31
CA VAL A 76 -9.39 -1.38 -4.15
C VAL A 76 -9.35 -1.85 -2.72
N GLU A 77 -10.51 -1.87 -2.08
CA GLU A 77 -10.66 -2.27 -0.69
C GLU A 77 -11.92 -3.13 -0.54
N ILE A 78 -11.80 -4.26 0.15
CA ILE A 78 -12.91 -5.20 0.33
C ILE A 78 -13.86 -4.80 1.47
N GLN A 79 -13.37 -4.03 2.44
CA GLN A 79 -14.14 -3.61 3.60
C GLN A 79 -14.88 -2.31 3.29
N GLU A 80 -16.22 -2.37 3.24
CA GLU A 80 -17.08 -1.21 2.93
C GLU A 80 -16.76 0.03 3.78
N ARG A 81 -16.52 -0.16 5.08
CA ARG A 81 -16.22 0.94 6.00
C ARG A 81 -14.91 1.65 5.64
N LEU A 82 -13.87 0.90 5.27
CA LEU A 82 -12.57 1.46 4.88
C LEU A 82 -12.66 2.11 3.48
N ALA A 83 -13.35 1.47 2.55
CA ALA A 83 -13.60 2.03 1.22
C ALA A 83 -14.37 3.36 1.29
N ASP A 84 -15.40 3.46 2.12
CA ASP A 84 -16.13 4.71 2.39
C ASP A 84 -15.21 5.80 2.98
N MET A 85 -14.33 5.46 3.91
CA MET A 85 -13.34 6.41 4.45
C MET A 85 -12.36 6.88 3.37
N ALA A 86 -11.91 5.97 2.50
CA ALA A 86 -11.04 6.29 1.37
C ALA A 86 -11.74 7.24 0.38
N GLU A 87 -12.99 6.97 0.00
CA GLU A 87 -13.77 7.80 -0.92
C GLU A 87 -13.98 9.21 -0.37
N ARG A 88 -14.35 9.34 0.91
CA ARG A 88 -14.47 10.66 1.56
C ARG A 88 -13.12 11.37 1.69
N SER A 89 -12.01 10.63 1.83
CA SER A 89 -10.67 11.21 1.82
C SER A 89 -10.28 11.72 0.42
N VAL A 90 -10.70 11.05 -0.65
CA VAL A 90 -10.56 11.54 -2.03
C VAL A 90 -11.30 12.87 -2.20
N GLN A 91 -12.57 12.94 -1.77
CA GLN A 91 -13.37 14.18 -1.80
C GLN A 91 -12.76 15.29 -0.95
N LEU A 92 -12.23 14.98 0.22
CA LEU A 92 -11.59 15.92 1.13
C LEU A 92 -10.39 16.64 0.50
N ASN A 93 -9.70 15.98 -0.44
CA ASN A 93 -8.54 16.51 -1.16
C ASN A 93 -8.86 17.04 -2.57
N GLY A 94 -10.12 16.95 -3.03
CA GLY A 94 -10.49 17.34 -4.40
C GLY A 94 -9.83 16.48 -5.47
N LEU A 95 -9.66 15.19 -5.22
CA LEU A 95 -8.94 14.24 -6.09
C LEU A 95 -9.86 13.35 -6.94
N GLU A 96 -11.16 13.64 -7.03
CA GLU A 96 -12.17 12.81 -7.70
C GLU A 96 -11.88 12.59 -9.20
N GLU A 97 -11.21 13.55 -9.84
CA GLU A 97 -10.79 13.43 -11.25
C GLU A 97 -9.58 12.49 -11.44
N GLN A 98 -8.74 12.34 -10.40
CA GLN A 98 -7.53 11.53 -10.44
C GLN A 98 -7.70 10.16 -9.80
N MET A 99 -8.51 10.07 -8.75
CA MET A 99 -8.57 8.89 -7.88
C MET A 99 -10.01 8.39 -7.74
N GLN A 100 -10.17 7.08 -7.90
CA GLN A 100 -11.43 6.34 -7.72
C GLN A 100 -11.22 5.27 -6.65
N VAL A 101 -12.24 5.04 -5.84
CA VAL A 101 -12.28 3.91 -4.89
C VAL A 101 -13.26 2.87 -5.39
N ILE A 102 -12.87 1.60 -5.33
CA ILE A 102 -13.72 0.44 -5.64
C ILE A 102 -13.80 -0.44 -4.40
N CYS A 103 -15.00 -0.62 -3.88
CA CYS A 103 -15.27 -1.57 -2.81
C CYS A 103 -15.52 -2.95 -3.41
N ASP A 104 -14.46 -3.77 -3.54
CA ASP A 104 -14.55 -5.12 -4.11
C ASP A 104 -13.30 -5.93 -3.75
N ASP A 105 -13.36 -7.24 -4.01
CA ASP A 105 -12.19 -8.13 -3.93
C ASP A 105 -11.24 -7.84 -5.11
N LEU A 106 -9.94 -7.72 -4.81
CA LEU A 106 -8.91 -7.50 -5.85
C LEU A 106 -8.90 -8.59 -6.95
N LYS A 107 -9.44 -9.77 -6.68
CA LYS A 107 -9.62 -10.85 -7.68
C LYS A 107 -10.58 -10.46 -8.79
N ASN A 108 -11.51 -9.56 -8.53
CA ASN A 108 -12.51 -9.08 -9.49
C ASN A 108 -11.98 -7.92 -10.36
N MET A 109 -10.78 -7.39 -10.08
CA MET A 109 -10.22 -6.26 -10.81
C MET A 109 -10.10 -6.46 -12.33
N PRO A 110 -9.84 -7.67 -12.87
CA PRO A 110 -9.88 -7.87 -14.32
C PRO A 110 -11.22 -7.50 -14.97
N ALA A 111 -12.34 -7.61 -14.25
CA ALA A 111 -13.66 -7.21 -14.74
C ALA A 111 -13.86 -5.67 -14.70
N HIS A 112 -13.26 -4.99 -13.71
CA HIS A 112 -13.32 -3.52 -13.58
C HIS A 112 -12.41 -2.79 -14.57
N ILE A 113 -11.31 -3.41 -15.01
CA ILE A 113 -10.31 -2.79 -15.88
C ILE A 113 -10.43 -3.31 -17.32
N GLN A 114 -11.60 -3.15 -17.93
CA GLN A 114 -11.84 -3.61 -19.28
C GLN A 114 -10.93 -2.90 -20.30
N GLY A 115 -10.19 -3.70 -21.06
CA GLY A 115 -9.33 -3.23 -22.15
C GLY A 115 -8.13 -2.34 -21.74
N SER A 116 -8.03 -1.93 -20.51
CA SER A 116 -6.93 -1.13 -19.99
C SER A 116 -5.88 -2.02 -19.34
N LYS A 117 -4.62 -1.71 -19.56
CA LYS A 117 -3.48 -2.36 -18.89
C LYS A 117 -2.91 -1.42 -17.86
N VAL A 118 -2.70 -1.92 -16.67
CA VAL A 118 -2.20 -1.17 -15.52
C VAL A 118 -0.69 -0.96 -15.64
N ASP A 119 -0.23 0.26 -15.38
CA ASP A 119 1.19 0.61 -15.40
C ASP A 119 1.89 0.20 -14.11
N MET A 120 1.20 0.35 -12.99
CA MET A 120 1.74 0.06 -11.67
C MET A 120 0.66 -0.43 -10.71
N ILE A 121 1.02 -1.38 -9.89
CA ILE A 121 0.24 -1.80 -8.73
C ILE A 121 1.04 -1.48 -7.47
N LEU A 122 0.37 -0.88 -6.49
CA LEU A 122 0.82 -0.72 -5.13
C LEU A 122 0.10 -1.74 -4.27
N CYS A 123 0.73 -2.31 -3.25
CA CYS A 123 0.08 -3.26 -2.36
C CYS A 123 0.67 -3.19 -0.96
N ASN A 124 -0.16 -2.83 0.00
CA ASN A 124 0.12 -2.93 1.43
C ASN A 124 -0.83 -3.96 2.04
N PRO A 125 -0.56 -5.27 1.90
CA PRO A 125 -1.48 -6.31 2.31
C PRO A 125 -1.50 -6.47 3.84
N PRO A 126 -2.53 -7.07 4.42
CA PRO A 126 -2.51 -7.47 5.83
C PRO A 126 -1.38 -8.49 6.07
N TYR A 127 -0.56 -8.27 7.13
CA TYR A 127 0.70 -9.01 7.35
C TYR A 127 0.57 -10.30 8.15
N PHE A 128 -0.58 -10.60 8.70
CA PHE A 128 -0.69 -11.64 9.72
C PHE A 128 -1.01 -13.01 9.14
N LYS A 129 -0.19 -14.03 9.48
CA LYS A 129 -0.65 -15.42 9.45
C LYS A 129 -1.70 -15.59 10.53
N VAL A 130 -2.80 -16.25 10.20
CA VAL A 130 -3.72 -16.73 11.23
C VAL A 130 -2.98 -17.76 12.05
N ASP A 131 -2.70 -17.46 13.32
CA ASP A 131 -2.37 -18.48 14.30
C ASP A 131 -3.69 -19.19 14.66
N PRO A 132 -3.86 -20.49 14.34
CA PRO A 132 -5.07 -21.23 14.69
C PRO A 132 -5.36 -21.27 16.21
N HIS A 133 -4.39 -20.87 17.02
CA HIS A 133 -4.47 -20.83 18.48
C HIS A 133 -4.61 -19.43 19.07
N SER A 134 -4.71 -18.36 18.23
CA SER A 134 -4.95 -17.01 18.75
C SER A 134 -6.39 -16.89 19.23
N ASN A 135 -6.57 -16.52 20.49
CA ASN A 135 -7.88 -16.29 21.12
C ASN A 135 -8.66 -15.19 20.37
N LEU A 136 -9.80 -15.58 19.81
CA LEU A 136 -10.66 -14.81 18.91
C LEU A 136 -11.56 -13.76 19.62
N ASN A 137 -11.09 -13.05 20.64
CA ASN A 137 -11.89 -12.08 21.38
C ASN A 137 -11.73 -10.62 20.98
N GLU A 138 -11.14 -10.33 19.80
CA GLU A 138 -11.03 -8.98 19.28
C GLU A 138 -12.03 -8.75 18.15
N SER A 139 -12.51 -7.51 17.99
CA SER A 139 -13.58 -7.11 17.05
C SER A 139 -13.40 -7.67 15.63
N GLU A 140 -14.50 -7.95 14.94
CA GLU A 140 -14.52 -8.49 13.55
C GLU A 140 -13.63 -7.69 12.58
N HIS A 141 -13.48 -6.38 12.81
CA HIS A 141 -12.61 -5.52 12.01
C HIS A 141 -11.11 -5.81 12.19
N TYR A 142 -10.70 -6.17 13.39
CA TYR A 142 -9.34 -6.64 13.66
C TYR A 142 -9.12 -8.03 13.06
N LEU A 143 -10.14 -8.86 13.04
CA LEU A 143 -10.11 -10.18 12.41
C LEU A 143 -9.90 -10.07 10.90
N LEU A 144 -10.62 -9.21 10.19
CA LEU A 144 -10.44 -8.99 8.75
C LEU A 144 -9.07 -8.37 8.42
N ALA A 145 -8.59 -7.42 9.22
CA ALA A 145 -7.26 -6.84 9.06
C ALA A 145 -6.12 -7.81 9.39
N ARG A 146 -6.36 -8.81 10.23
CA ARG A 146 -5.40 -9.85 10.61
C ARG A 146 -5.44 -11.10 9.71
N HIS A 147 -6.52 -11.29 8.95
CA HIS A 147 -6.68 -12.52 8.20
C HIS A 147 -6.14 -12.40 6.78
N GLU A 148 -5.03 -13.08 6.51
CA GLU A 148 -4.65 -13.54 5.15
C GLU A 148 -5.75 -14.44 4.52
N ILE A 149 -6.89 -14.63 5.20
CA ILE A 149 -8.00 -15.48 4.72
C ILE A 149 -8.61 -14.92 3.45
N THR A 150 -8.72 -13.60 3.34
CA THR A 150 -9.34 -12.95 2.17
C THR A 150 -8.34 -12.60 1.09
N THR A 151 -7.08 -12.35 1.42
CA THR A 151 -6.05 -11.95 0.45
C THR A 151 -4.70 -12.56 0.81
N ASN A 152 -4.18 -13.41 -0.02
CA ASN A 152 -2.87 -14.02 0.14
C ASN A 152 -1.91 -13.62 -1.00
N LEU A 153 -0.62 -13.86 -0.84
CA LEU A 153 0.40 -13.52 -1.82
C LEU A 153 0.12 -14.10 -3.22
N LYS A 154 -0.49 -15.31 -3.29
CA LYS A 154 -0.88 -15.93 -4.55
C LYS A 154 -1.95 -15.11 -5.26
N GLU A 155 -2.98 -14.67 -4.54
CA GLU A 155 -4.06 -13.86 -5.11
C GLU A 155 -3.57 -12.50 -5.56
N ILE A 156 -2.72 -11.84 -4.77
CA ILE A 156 -2.07 -10.58 -5.13
C ILE A 156 -1.26 -10.74 -6.42
N CYS A 157 -0.36 -11.73 -6.47
CA CYS A 157 0.50 -11.93 -7.64
C CYS A 157 -0.29 -12.36 -8.88
N SER A 158 -1.33 -13.20 -8.72
CA SER A 158 -2.19 -13.63 -9.82
C SER A 158 -2.99 -12.47 -10.40
N SER A 159 -3.64 -11.66 -9.54
CA SER A 159 -4.40 -10.48 -9.97
C SER A 159 -3.49 -9.43 -10.60
N ALA A 160 -2.32 -9.19 -10.00
CA ALA A 160 -1.32 -8.29 -10.56
C ALA A 160 -0.86 -8.75 -11.96
N GLN A 161 -0.55 -10.02 -12.11
CA GLN A 161 -0.14 -10.58 -13.40
C GLN A 161 -1.23 -10.41 -14.46
N SER A 162 -2.50 -10.57 -14.09
CA SER A 162 -3.61 -10.50 -15.05
C SER A 162 -3.85 -9.09 -15.60
N ILE A 163 -3.72 -8.04 -14.78
CA ILE A 163 -4.07 -6.67 -15.16
C ILE A 163 -2.87 -5.79 -15.53
N LEU A 164 -1.67 -6.07 -15.02
CA LEU A 164 -0.47 -5.34 -15.42
C LEU A 164 -0.19 -5.51 -16.91
N LYS A 165 0.20 -4.44 -17.57
CA LYS A 165 0.79 -4.52 -18.91
C LYS A 165 2.18 -5.16 -18.86
N SER A 166 2.70 -5.62 -19.98
CA SER A 166 4.11 -6.03 -20.08
C SER A 166 5.01 -4.86 -19.66
N ASN A 167 6.02 -5.13 -18.83
CA ASN A 167 6.85 -4.14 -18.14
C ASN A 167 6.12 -3.27 -17.09
N GLY A 168 4.85 -3.54 -16.81
CA GLY A 168 4.15 -2.96 -15.66
C GLY A 168 4.77 -3.43 -14.34
N ARG A 169 4.60 -2.68 -13.28
CA ARG A 169 5.30 -2.87 -12.00
C ARG A 169 4.35 -3.20 -10.87
N LEU A 170 4.76 -4.12 -10.02
CA LEU A 170 4.17 -4.34 -8.70
C LEU A 170 5.15 -3.84 -7.64
N ALA A 171 4.73 -2.90 -6.80
CA ALA A 171 5.47 -2.48 -5.61
C ALA A 171 4.67 -2.89 -4.36
N MET A 172 5.34 -3.52 -3.41
CA MET A 172 4.71 -4.06 -2.20
C MET A 172 5.57 -3.76 -0.97
N VAL A 173 4.93 -3.48 0.15
CA VAL A 173 5.54 -3.50 1.47
C VAL A 173 5.10 -4.79 2.18
N HIS A 174 6.00 -5.42 2.93
CA HIS A 174 5.69 -6.64 3.67
C HIS A 174 6.67 -6.86 4.83
N ARG A 175 6.43 -7.91 5.60
CA ARG A 175 7.35 -8.35 6.66
C ARG A 175 8.54 -9.13 6.07
N PRO A 176 9.76 -8.98 6.63
CA PRO A 176 10.95 -9.68 6.14
C PRO A 176 10.88 -11.20 6.24
N ASP A 177 10.17 -11.75 7.23
CA ASP A 177 9.99 -13.20 7.40
C ASP A 177 9.23 -13.87 6.24
N ARG A 178 8.55 -13.06 5.39
CA ARG A 178 7.83 -13.55 4.21
C ARG A 178 8.63 -13.40 2.90
N LEU A 179 9.89 -12.96 2.97
CA LEU A 179 10.68 -12.67 1.76
C LEU A 179 10.77 -13.87 0.80
N LEU A 180 11.01 -15.06 1.33
CA LEU A 180 11.13 -16.27 0.49
C LEU A 180 9.80 -16.63 -0.19
N ASP A 181 8.68 -16.52 0.55
CA ASP A 181 7.34 -16.74 -0.01
C ASP A 181 7.02 -15.72 -1.10
N ILE A 182 7.38 -14.44 -0.87
CA ILE A 182 7.18 -13.35 -1.83
C ILE A 182 7.96 -13.62 -3.11
N LEU A 183 9.24 -13.96 -3.01
CA LEU A 183 10.08 -14.24 -4.18
C LEU A 183 9.56 -15.43 -4.98
N ASP A 184 9.13 -16.52 -4.32
CA ASP A 184 8.54 -17.69 -4.96
C ASP A 184 7.24 -17.32 -5.71
N MET A 185 6.33 -16.59 -5.05
CA MET A 185 5.08 -16.16 -5.68
C MET A 185 5.29 -15.20 -6.85
N LEU A 186 6.20 -14.25 -6.73
CA LEU A 186 6.55 -13.35 -7.82
C LEU A 186 7.05 -14.12 -9.05
N GLN A 187 7.97 -15.08 -8.86
CA GLN A 187 8.51 -15.89 -9.95
C GLN A 187 7.44 -16.74 -10.63
N ARG A 188 6.57 -17.40 -9.85
CA ARG A 188 5.48 -18.24 -10.39
C ARG A 188 4.48 -17.45 -11.24
N HIS A 189 4.38 -16.13 -11.06
CA HIS A 189 3.47 -15.28 -11.78
C HIS A 189 4.15 -14.34 -12.80
N ASN A 190 5.36 -14.69 -13.26
CA ASN A 190 6.13 -13.90 -14.23
C ASN A 190 6.34 -12.43 -13.81
N LEU A 191 6.49 -12.20 -12.51
CA LEU A 191 6.83 -10.90 -11.92
C LEU A 191 8.30 -10.96 -11.49
N ALA A 192 9.21 -10.39 -12.27
CA ALA A 192 10.64 -10.44 -12.00
C ALA A 192 11.02 -9.40 -10.92
N PRO A 193 11.51 -9.80 -9.73
CA PRO A 193 11.99 -8.87 -8.72
C PRO A 193 13.12 -7.99 -9.25
N LYS A 194 13.08 -6.68 -8.94
CA LYS A 194 14.08 -5.70 -9.41
C LYS A 194 14.73 -4.90 -8.32
N ARG A 195 13.98 -4.56 -7.27
CA ARG A 195 14.47 -3.75 -6.17
C ARG A 195 13.93 -4.29 -4.86
N LEU A 196 14.78 -4.33 -3.86
CA LEU A 196 14.46 -4.66 -2.47
C LEU A 196 15.09 -3.62 -1.56
N GLN A 197 14.37 -3.18 -0.55
CA GLN A 197 14.86 -2.33 0.52
C GLN A 197 14.36 -2.85 1.86
N PHE A 198 15.26 -3.09 2.80
CA PHE A 198 14.88 -3.42 4.16
C PHE A 198 14.71 -2.15 4.98
N VAL A 199 13.70 -2.14 5.83
CA VAL A 199 13.40 -1.04 6.75
C VAL A 199 13.62 -1.51 8.18
N TYR A 200 14.38 -0.73 8.92
CA TYR A 200 14.78 -1.02 10.29
C TYR A 200 14.14 -0.01 11.24
N PRO A 201 13.51 -0.43 12.34
CA PRO A 201 12.95 0.50 13.32
C PRO A 201 14.04 1.36 13.97
N LYS A 202 15.22 0.77 14.23
CA LYS A 202 16.46 1.41 14.70
C LYS A 202 17.66 0.67 14.16
N ARG A 203 18.86 1.29 14.19
CA ARG A 203 20.12 0.75 13.65
C ARG A 203 20.46 -0.64 14.21
N GLU A 204 20.29 -0.83 15.52
CA GLU A 204 20.67 -2.07 16.23
C GLU A 204 19.52 -3.09 16.33
N LYS A 205 18.42 -2.88 15.60
CA LYS A 205 17.29 -3.82 15.58
C LYS A 205 17.25 -4.57 14.27
N GLU A 206 16.56 -5.70 14.25
CA GLU A 206 16.25 -6.41 13.01
C GLU A 206 15.29 -5.60 12.14
N ALA A 207 15.36 -5.82 10.82
CA ALA A 207 14.40 -5.24 9.90
C ALA A 207 12.98 -5.74 10.24
N ASN A 208 12.02 -4.84 10.31
CA ASN A 208 10.62 -5.16 10.58
C ASN A 208 9.73 -5.02 9.35
N MET A 209 10.24 -4.41 8.28
CA MET A 209 9.57 -4.28 6.99
C MET A 209 10.55 -4.49 5.84
N LEU A 210 10.03 -4.86 4.69
CA LEU A 210 10.70 -4.79 3.41
C LEU A 210 9.80 -4.10 2.37
N LEU A 211 10.43 -3.43 1.43
CA LEU A 211 9.81 -2.85 0.24
C LEU A 211 10.38 -3.58 -0.97
N ILE A 212 9.52 -4.11 -1.84
CA ILE A 212 9.94 -4.85 -3.02
C ILE A 212 9.24 -4.34 -4.27
N GLU A 213 9.97 -4.22 -5.38
CA GLU A 213 9.42 -3.90 -6.69
C GLU A 213 9.76 -5.02 -7.67
N ALA A 214 8.74 -5.50 -8.39
CA ALA A 214 8.86 -6.48 -9.45
C ALA A 214 8.26 -5.94 -10.75
N ILE A 215 8.71 -6.50 -11.89
CA ILE A 215 8.27 -6.10 -13.24
C ILE A 215 7.67 -7.31 -13.94
N LYS A 216 6.46 -7.16 -14.49
CA LYS A 216 5.81 -8.19 -15.30
C LYS A 216 6.59 -8.44 -16.58
N ASP A 217 6.80 -9.72 -16.90
CA ASP A 217 7.55 -10.20 -18.07
C ASP A 217 9.00 -9.65 -18.13
N GLY A 218 9.52 -9.19 -16.97
CA GLY A 218 10.88 -8.67 -16.89
C GLY A 218 11.94 -9.78 -16.90
N SER A 219 13.18 -9.42 -17.26
CA SER A 219 14.33 -10.30 -17.07
C SER A 219 14.58 -10.57 -15.60
N THR A 220 15.01 -11.75 -15.23
CA THR A 220 15.42 -12.10 -13.85
C THR A 220 16.75 -11.47 -13.43
N SER A 221 17.51 -10.89 -14.38
CA SER A 221 18.77 -10.19 -14.10
C SER A 221 18.55 -8.77 -13.56
N GLY A 222 19.58 -8.22 -12.91
CA GLY A 222 19.60 -6.82 -12.48
C GLY A 222 18.80 -6.54 -11.21
N PHE A 223 18.57 -7.52 -10.36
CA PHE A 223 18.02 -7.34 -9.03
C PHE A 223 18.97 -6.53 -8.15
N LYS A 224 18.45 -5.54 -7.43
CA LYS A 224 19.22 -4.64 -6.57
C LYS A 224 18.64 -4.64 -5.16
N VAL A 225 19.50 -4.84 -4.17
CA VAL A 225 19.19 -4.54 -2.78
C VAL A 225 19.68 -3.11 -2.52
N LEU A 226 18.75 -2.25 -2.12
CA LEU A 226 19.04 -0.84 -1.82
C LEU A 226 19.64 -0.71 -0.41
N PRO A 227 20.31 0.42 -0.11
CA PRO A 227 20.73 0.72 1.26
C PRO A 227 19.55 0.59 2.24
N PRO A 228 19.83 0.13 3.48
CA PRO A 228 18.77 0.00 4.49
C PRO A 228 18.19 1.36 4.85
N LEU A 229 16.86 1.41 5.09
CA LEU A 229 16.18 2.58 5.61
C LEU A 229 15.99 2.43 7.12
N ILE A 230 16.47 3.40 7.89
CA ILE A 230 16.36 3.40 9.35
C ILE A 230 15.32 4.43 9.76
N VAL A 231 14.31 4.00 10.52
CA VAL A 231 13.17 4.86 10.86
C VAL A 231 13.51 5.83 12.00
N HIS A 232 14.10 5.33 13.08
CA HIS A 232 14.36 6.14 14.26
C HIS A 232 15.85 6.17 14.63
N ASN A 233 16.27 7.29 15.16
CA ASN A 233 17.52 7.44 15.89
C ASN A 233 17.46 6.70 17.24
N ASP A 234 18.60 6.62 17.94
CA ASP A 234 18.67 5.95 19.25
C ASP A 234 17.78 6.62 20.31
N ASP A 235 17.62 7.94 20.23
CA ASP A 235 16.75 8.74 21.12
C ASP A 235 15.24 8.58 20.82
N GLY A 236 14.88 7.85 19.75
CA GLY A 236 13.48 7.64 19.34
C GLY A 236 12.92 8.71 18.38
N SER A 237 13.67 9.75 18.06
CA SER A 237 13.30 10.71 17.00
C SER A 237 13.38 10.06 15.62
N TYR A 238 12.66 10.61 14.62
CA TYR A 238 12.84 10.18 13.24
C TYR A 238 14.23 10.54 12.71
N THR A 239 14.79 9.66 11.87
CA THR A 239 16.01 9.99 11.12
C THR A 239 15.75 11.14 10.14
N PRO A 240 16.79 11.88 9.70
CA PRO A 240 16.60 12.97 8.73
C PRO A 240 15.88 12.53 7.45
N GLU A 241 16.15 11.32 6.94
CA GLU A 241 15.48 10.76 5.78
C GLU A 241 13.97 10.56 6.01
N ILE A 242 13.58 10.07 7.18
CA ILE A 242 12.18 9.89 7.54
C ILE A 242 11.51 11.24 7.82
N GLN A 243 12.20 12.19 8.43
CA GLN A 243 11.69 13.55 8.63
C GLN A 243 11.37 14.22 7.30
N GLU A 244 12.25 14.13 6.30
CA GLU A 244 11.99 14.64 4.95
C GLU A 244 10.78 13.97 4.31
N ILE A 245 10.60 12.66 4.50
CA ILE A 245 9.44 11.92 3.99
C ILE A 245 8.14 12.42 4.59
N TYR A 246 8.08 12.70 5.89
CA TYR A 246 6.86 13.10 6.59
C TYR A 246 6.56 14.60 6.52
N TYR A 247 7.59 15.43 6.58
CA TYR A 247 7.44 16.88 6.77
C TYR A 247 7.92 17.71 5.57
N GLY A 248 8.67 17.10 4.64
CA GLY A 248 9.32 17.81 3.55
C GLY A 248 10.65 18.44 3.98
N SER A 249 11.37 18.99 3.02
CA SER A 249 12.61 19.75 3.22
C SER A 249 12.35 21.24 3.40
#